data_775d5121d8b4633d58d414d0309888ed
#
_entry.id   775d5121d8b4633d58d414d0309888ed
#
_cell.length_a   1.000
_cell.length_b   1.000
_cell.length_c   1.000
_cell.angle_alpha   90.00
_cell.angle_beta   90.00
_cell.angle_gamma   90.00
#
_symmetry.space_group_name_H-M   'P 1'
#
loop_
_entity.id
_entity.type
_entity.pdbx_description
1 polymer ?
#
loop_
_entity_poly.entity_id
_entity_poly.type
_entity_poly.pdbx_seq_one_letter_code
_entity_poly.pdbx_strand_id
1 'polypeptide(L)' 'MIVTNGKEKRIEHNLFILEKEGYRLYPMDVPLEVRRTKHGEATGQAVVKKLVLENGTTIVTYELIALHSIN' A
#
# COMPACT_ATOMS: atom_id res chain seq x y z
N MET A 1 7.01 0.31 -4.58
CA MET A 1 5.88 -0.58 -4.89
C MET A 1 5.23 -1.11 -3.62
N ILE A 2 3.92 -1.07 -3.57
CA ILE A 2 3.15 -1.62 -2.45
C ILE A 2 2.46 -2.89 -2.95
N VAL A 3 2.82 -4.04 -2.37
CA VAL A 3 2.21 -5.33 -2.73
C VAL A 3 1.23 -5.70 -1.63
N THR A 4 -0.05 -5.77 -1.96
CA THR A 4 -1.11 -5.93 -0.96
C THR A 4 -1.49 -7.38 -0.67
N ASN A 5 -1.33 -8.27 -1.65
CA ASN A 5 -1.77 -9.66 -1.54
C ASN A 5 -3.24 -9.78 -1.14
N GLY A 6 -4.04 -8.75 -1.42
CA GLY A 6 -5.44 -8.75 -1.07
C GLY A 6 -5.71 -8.56 0.43
N LYS A 7 -4.71 -8.15 1.20
CA LYS A 7 -4.84 -8.01 2.65
C LYS A 7 -5.10 -6.59 3.13
N GLU A 8 -5.16 -5.64 2.20
CA GLU A 8 -5.45 -4.26 2.53
C GLU A 8 -6.87 -4.11 3.07
N LYS A 9 -7.04 -3.15 3.99
CA LYS A 9 -8.34 -2.81 4.54
C LYS A 9 -8.61 -1.34 4.30
N ARG A 10 -9.78 -1.02 3.78
CA ARG A 10 -10.20 0.37 3.60
C ARG A 10 -10.58 0.97 4.95
N ILE A 11 -9.99 2.12 5.27
CA ILE A 11 -10.33 2.85 6.49
C ILE A 11 -11.37 3.92 6.17
N GLU A 12 -11.11 4.67 5.11
CA GLU A 12 -12.00 5.71 4.62
C GLU A 12 -11.96 5.64 3.10
N HIS A 13 -12.62 6.55 2.44
CA HIS A 13 -12.76 6.69 1.00
C HIS A 13 -11.62 6.09 0.17
N ASN A 14 -10.46 6.75 0.14
CA ASN A 14 -9.30 6.30 -0.60
C ASN A 14 -8.14 5.92 0.31
N LEU A 15 -8.41 5.77 1.59
CA LEU A 15 -7.39 5.51 2.59
C LEU A 15 -7.43 4.05 3.02
N PHE A 16 -6.30 3.38 2.94
CA PHE A 16 -6.17 1.97 3.22
C PHE A 16 -5.07 1.72 4.23
N ILE A 17 -5.20 0.63 4.95
CA ILE A 17 -4.17 0.16 5.87
C ILE A 17 -3.74 -1.24 5.47
N LEU A 18 -2.44 -1.52 5.56
CA LEU A 18 -1.86 -2.79 5.19
C LEU A 18 -0.82 -3.18 6.22
N GLU A 19 -0.94 -4.39 6.76
CA GLU A 19 0.03 -4.93 7.71
C GLU A 19 0.95 -5.90 7.00
N LYS A 20 2.25 -5.77 7.26
CA LYS A 20 3.28 -6.63 6.68
C LYS A 20 4.18 -7.18 7.76
N GLU A 21 4.60 -8.44 7.61
CA GLU A 21 5.59 -9.03 8.49
C GLU A 21 6.96 -8.40 8.23
N GLY A 22 7.74 -8.23 9.30
CA GLY A 22 9.06 -7.64 9.23
C GLY A 22 8.99 -6.13 9.10
N TYR A 23 10.17 -5.50 9.09
CA TYR A 23 10.26 -4.05 8.95
C TYR A 23 10.53 -3.69 7.51
N ARG A 24 9.64 -2.87 6.95
CA ARG A 24 9.73 -2.42 5.57
C ARG A 24 9.69 -0.89 5.55
N LEU A 25 10.52 -0.30 4.71
CA LEU A 25 10.55 1.15 4.57
C LEU A 25 9.93 1.54 3.23
N TYR A 26 9.09 2.55 3.26
CA TYR A 26 8.47 3.12 2.08
C TYR A 26 8.70 4.62 2.08
N PRO A 27 8.98 5.23 0.92
CA PRO A 27 9.06 6.70 0.88
C PRO A 27 7.70 7.31 1.19
N MET A 28 7.71 8.42 1.92
CA MET A 28 6.49 9.14 2.30
C MET A 28 6.13 10.14 1.23
N ASP A 29 4.83 10.27 0.97
CA ASP A 29 4.27 11.29 0.06
C ASP A 29 4.83 11.25 -1.37
N VAL A 30 5.30 10.08 -1.80
CA VAL A 30 5.79 9.86 -3.15
C VAL A 30 4.87 8.83 -3.81
N PRO A 31 4.40 9.07 -5.05
CA PRO A 31 3.55 8.08 -5.71
C PRO A 31 4.27 6.75 -5.89
N LEU A 32 3.62 5.69 -5.45
CA LEU A 32 4.13 4.33 -5.56
C LEU A 32 3.11 3.47 -6.28
N GLU A 33 3.59 2.51 -7.07
CA GLU A 33 2.72 1.51 -7.66
C GLU A 33 2.10 0.63 -6.58
N VAL A 34 0.81 0.35 -6.74
CA VAL A 34 0.12 -0.63 -5.92
C VAL A 34 -0.12 -1.87 -6.78
N ARG A 35 0.28 -3.02 -6.27
CA ARG A 35 0.08 -4.30 -6.95
C ARG A 35 -0.56 -5.28 -5.99
N ARG A 36 -1.43 -6.12 -6.52
CA ARG A 36 -2.03 -7.16 -5.72
C ARG A 36 -1.02 -8.27 -5.43
N THR A 37 -0.21 -8.62 -6.43
CA THR A 37 0.87 -9.59 -6.29
C THR A 37 2.16 -8.98 -6.81
N LYS A 38 3.29 -9.52 -6.33
CA LYS A 38 4.61 -9.01 -6.70
C LYS A 38 4.85 -8.99 -8.22
N HIS A 39 4.34 -10.00 -8.91
CA HIS A 39 4.53 -10.15 -10.36
C HIS A 39 3.29 -9.78 -11.16
N GLY A 40 2.26 -9.31 -10.50
CA GLY A 40 1.04 -8.88 -11.17
C GLY A 40 1.16 -7.48 -11.75
N GLU A 41 0.12 -7.08 -12.47
CA GLU A 41 0.05 -5.72 -12.99
C GLU A 41 -0.27 -4.73 -11.89
N ALA A 42 0.16 -3.49 -12.07
CA ALA A 42 -0.19 -2.42 -11.15
C ALA A 42 -1.69 -2.15 -11.22
N THR A 43 -2.34 -2.10 -10.06
CA THR A 43 -3.77 -1.81 -9.96
C THR A 43 -4.05 -0.34 -9.70
N GLY A 44 -3.02 0.42 -9.36
CA GLY A 44 -3.15 1.84 -9.11
C GLY A 44 -1.86 2.45 -8.61
N GLN A 45 -1.98 3.68 -8.13
CA GLN A 45 -0.90 4.40 -7.48
C GLN A 45 -1.38 4.95 -6.16
N ALA A 46 -0.50 5.01 -5.18
CA ALA A 46 -0.81 5.49 -3.85
C ALA A 46 0.38 6.24 -3.27
N VAL A 47 0.11 7.05 -2.25
CA VAL A 47 1.15 7.70 -1.45
C VAL A 47 1.03 7.21 -0.01
N VAL A 48 2.17 6.95 0.61
CA VAL A 48 2.20 6.50 2.01
C VAL A 48 2.03 7.73 2.89
N LYS A 49 1.04 7.68 3.78
CA LYS A 49 0.72 8.78 4.70
C LYS A 49 1.22 8.51 6.11
N LYS A 50 1.32 7.25 6.49
CA LYS A 50 1.77 6.88 7.82
C LYS A 50 2.47 5.54 7.76
N LEU A 51 3.56 5.43 8.50
CA LEU A 51 4.33 4.19 8.56
C LEU A 51 4.63 3.90 10.02
N VAL A 52 4.22 2.74 10.50
CA VAL A 52 4.48 2.31 11.87
C VAL A 52 5.29 1.03 11.85
N LEU A 53 6.41 1.05 12.54
CA LEU A 53 7.30 -0.10 12.67
C LEU A 53 7.32 -0.51 14.15
N GLU A 54 6.73 -1.64 14.47
CA GLU A 54 6.77 -2.14 15.84
C GLU A 54 6.54 -3.65 15.90
N ASN A 55 7.16 -4.28 16.86
CA ASN A 55 6.98 -5.72 17.15
C ASN A 55 7.19 -6.61 15.92
N GLY A 56 8.20 -6.28 15.10
CA GLY A 56 8.52 -7.07 13.91
C GLY A 56 7.50 -6.91 12.78
N THR A 57 6.67 -5.90 12.84
CA THR A 57 5.58 -5.68 11.89
C THR A 57 5.63 -4.26 11.34
N THR A 58 5.24 -4.10 10.10
CA THR A 58 5.09 -2.79 9.47
C THR A 58 3.63 -2.55 9.17
N ILE A 59 3.10 -1.42 9.62
CA ILE A 59 1.74 -1.02 9.31
C ILE A 59 1.82 0.21 8.40
N VAL A 60 1.34 0.05 7.18
CA VAL A 60 1.38 1.10 6.16
C VAL A 60 -0.02 1.66 5.99
N THR A 61 -0.16 2.97 6.12
CA THR A 61 -1.39 3.67 5.77
C THR A 61 -1.11 4.44 4.49
N TYR A 62 -1.87 4.15 3.46
CA TYR A 62 -1.65 4.79 2.16
C TYR A 62 -2.95 5.32 1.58
N GLU A 63 -2.83 6.38 0.82
CA GLU A 63 -3.95 6.98 0.11
C GLU A 63 -3.84 6.62 -1.37
N LEU A 64 -4.90 6.03 -1.89
CA LEU A 64 -4.97 5.68 -3.31
C LEU A 64 -5.23 6.95 -4.10
N ILE A 65 -4.34 7.30 -5.02
CA ILE A 65 -4.45 8.52 -5.81
C ILE A 65 -4.85 8.26 -7.26
N ALA A 66 -4.72 7.02 -7.72
CA ALA A 66 -5.12 6.65 -9.07
C ALA A 66 -5.47 5.16 -9.10
N LEU A 67 -6.51 4.83 -9.85
CA LEU A 67 -6.88 3.45 -10.15
C LEU A 67 -6.60 3.19 -11.62
N HIS A 68 -5.97 2.06 -11.90
CA HIS A 68 -5.77 1.62 -13.26
C HIS A 68 -6.93 0.73 -13.66
N SER A 69 -7.64 1.14 -14.69
CA SER A 69 -8.73 0.36 -15.22
C SER A 69 -8.17 -0.80 -16.03
N ILE A 70 -8.62 -2.01 -15.71
CA ILE A 70 -8.24 -3.19 -16.48
C ILE A 70 -9.45 -3.57 -17.31
N ASN A 71 -9.34 -3.42 -18.59
CA ASN A 71 -10.39 -3.82 -19.51
C ASN A 71 -10.01 -5.12 -20.19
#